data_01ad0d7d4aab700d8f7606ac37d92892
#
_entry.id   01ad0d7d4aab700d8f7606ac37d92892
#
_cell.length_a   1.000
_cell.length_b   1.000
_cell.length_c   1.000
_cell.angle_alpha   90.00
_cell.angle_beta   90.00
_cell.angle_gamma   90.00
#
_symmetry.space_group_name_H-M   'P 1'
#
loop_
_entity.id
_entity.type
_entity.pdbx_description
1 polymer ?
#
loop_
_entity_poly.entity_id
_entity_poly.type
_entity_poly.pdbx_seq_one_letter_code
_entity_poly.pdbx_strand_id
1 'polypeptide(L)'
;MKKSKFFHSLPFKLLVGVALGIGFGLLLNLSNETAITTAALNIVVTLKYILGQLINFCVPLIIIGFIAPSITKLGSHASRMLGVAVCIAYASSLGAALFSALSGYVLIPHLSISSTADKLKTLPDVVFELSIPQIMPVMSALVLSVMLGLAAVWTSAKLTASLLEEFQKIVLSIVSRILIPILPLFIGFTFCSLAYEGSITKQLPVFLKVIIIVMIGHYIWMALLYTIAGVYSGKNPLEVVKHYGPAYLTAVGTMSSAATLGVALQCAGKAKPLRKDMVQFGIPLFANIHLCGSVLTEVFFCMTISQILYGKLPSIPTMLLFCILLGVFAIGAPGVPGGTVMASLGLITGVLLFDDAGTALMLTIFALQDSFGTACNVTGDGALTLILTGYAERHKIPEKSDEMRNIEF
;
A
#
# COMPACT_ATOMS: atom_id res chain seq x y z
N MET A 1 15.67 -26.39 1.71
CA MET A 1 15.90 -25.04 2.25
C MET A 1 14.80 -23.99 1.97
N LYS A 2 13.73 -24.26 1.18
CA LYS A 2 12.64 -23.29 0.90
C LYS A 2 11.60 -23.13 2.03
N LYS A 3 11.39 -24.13 2.87
CA LYS A 3 10.38 -24.09 3.97
C LYS A 3 10.72 -23.09 5.09
N SER A 4 11.98 -22.86 5.41
CA SER A 4 12.40 -21.96 6.50
C SER A 4 12.08 -20.47 6.22
N LYS A 5 12.14 -20.03 4.97
CA LYS A 5 11.87 -18.60 4.61
C LYS A 5 10.41 -18.21 4.72
N PHE A 6 9.47 -19.14 4.51
CA PHE A 6 8.03 -18.86 4.60
C PHE A 6 7.61 -18.51 6.04
N PHE A 7 8.08 -19.27 7.03
CA PHE A 7 7.76 -19.05 8.45
C PHE A 7 8.31 -17.74 9.02
N HIS A 8 9.31 -17.14 8.36
CA HIS A 8 9.89 -15.86 8.76
C HIS A 8 9.32 -14.68 7.96
N SER A 9 8.44 -14.96 6.99
CA SER A 9 7.82 -13.90 6.19
C SER A 9 6.84 -13.06 7.02
N LEU A 10 6.73 -11.78 6.70
CA LEU A 10 5.78 -10.88 7.37
C LEU A 10 4.35 -11.40 7.28
N PRO A 11 3.82 -11.84 6.10
CA PRO A 11 2.46 -12.37 6.01
C PRO A 11 2.18 -13.51 7.00
N PHE A 12 3.13 -14.44 7.12
CA PHE A 12 2.97 -15.55 8.06
C PHE A 12 2.91 -15.07 9.51
N LYS A 13 3.78 -14.14 9.91
CA LYS A 13 3.77 -13.55 11.26
C LYS A 13 2.47 -12.81 11.55
N LEU A 14 1.93 -12.07 10.56
CA LEU A 14 0.66 -11.37 10.68
C LEU A 14 -0.51 -12.34 10.83
N LEU A 15 -0.57 -13.40 10.01
CA LEU A 15 -1.58 -14.46 10.14
C LEU A 15 -1.54 -15.14 11.50
N VAL A 16 -0.33 -15.44 12.01
CA VAL A 16 -0.16 -15.99 13.36
C VAL A 16 -0.65 -14.99 14.42
N GLY A 17 -0.30 -13.71 14.28
CA GLY A 17 -0.79 -12.64 15.18
C GLY A 17 -2.32 -12.56 15.20
N VAL A 18 -2.96 -12.57 14.02
CA VAL A 18 -4.42 -12.59 13.87
C VAL A 18 -5.02 -13.83 14.53
N ALA A 19 -4.52 -15.03 14.20
CA ALA A 19 -5.05 -16.28 14.73
C ALA A 19 -4.94 -16.38 16.26
N LEU A 20 -3.77 -16.01 16.81
CA LEU A 20 -3.55 -15.96 18.26
C LEU A 20 -4.42 -14.89 18.92
N GLY A 21 -4.54 -13.70 18.30
CA GLY A 21 -5.39 -12.63 18.80
C GLY A 21 -6.86 -13.05 18.85
N ILE A 22 -7.41 -13.60 17.76
CA ILE A 22 -8.78 -14.11 17.73
C ILE A 22 -8.98 -15.22 18.76
N GLY A 23 -8.09 -16.22 18.80
CA GLY A 23 -8.20 -17.34 19.74
C GLY A 23 -8.21 -16.88 21.18
N PHE A 24 -7.28 -16.00 21.56
CA PHE A 24 -7.20 -15.45 22.92
C PHE A 24 -8.41 -14.55 23.27
N GLY A 25 -8.83 -13.69 22.33
CA GLY A 25 -10.00 -12.84 22.51
C GLY A 25 -11.31 -13.61 22.68
N LEU A 26 -11.51 -14.70 21.90
CA LEU A 26 -12.66 -15.59 22.04
C LEU A 26 -12.64 -16.33 23.40
N LEU A 27 -11.46 -16.80 23.83
CA LEU A 27 -11.33 -17.43 25.16
C LEU A 27 -11.72 -16.45 26.28
N LEU A 28 -11.27 -15.19 26.20
CA LEU A 28 -11.66 -14.14 27.15
C LEU A 28 -13.15 -13.78 27.04
N ASN A 29 -13.72 -13.81 25.82
CA ASN A 29 -15.16 -13.54 25.61
C ASN A 29 -16.05 -14.62 26.24
N LEU A 30 -15.65 -15.90 26.13
CA LEU A 30 -16.38 -17.05 26.66
C LEU A 30 -16.18 -17.25 28.17
N SER A 31 -15.09 -16.73 28.73
CA SER A 31 -14.82 -16.81 30.18
C SER A 31 -15.72 -15.86 30.95
N ASN A 32 -16.03 -16.26 32.20
CA ASN A 32 -16.71 -15.36 33.14
C ASN A 32 -15.82 -14.14 33.44
N GLU A 33 -16.43 -13.02 33.72
CA GLU A 33 -15.71 -11.81 34.15
C GLU A 33 -15.10 -12.06 35.52
N THR A 34 -13.80 -12.31 35.53
CA THR A 34 -12.99 -12.50 36.74
C THR A 34 -11.89 -11.46 36.78
N ALA A 35 -11.28 -11.24 37.94
CA ALA A 35 -10.14 -10.34 38.08
C ALA A 35 -8.99 -10.71 37.10
N ILE A 36 -8.83 -11.99 36.79
CA ILE A 36 -7.79 -12.48 35.86
C ILE A 36 -8.13 -12.08 34.42
N THR A 37 -9.39 -12.25 33.98
CA THR A 37 -9.81 -11.87 32.62
C THR A 37 -9.73 -10.38 32.42
N THR A 38 -10.15 -9.59 33.42
CA THR A 38 -10.03 -8.12 33.39
C THR A 38 -8.57 -7.67 33.34
N ALA A 39 -7.69 -8.27 34.14
CA ALA A 39 -6.25 -7.97 34.11
C ALA A 39 -5.61 -8.30 32.75
N ALA A 40 -5.97 -9.44 32.14
CA ALA A 40 -5.48 -9.83 30.83
C ALA A 40 -5.94 -8.85 29.74
N LEU A 41 -7.20 -8.43 29.75
CA LEU A 41 -7.74 -7.42 28.83
C LEU A 41 -7.08 -6.06 29.01
N ASN A 42 -6.87 -5.62 30.25
CA ASN A 42 -6.17 -4.37 30.54
C ASN A 42 -4.77 -4.36 29.93
N ILE A 43 -4.03 -5.47 30.02
CA ILE A 43 -2.70 -5.61 29.38
C ILE A 43 -2.84 -5.50 27.85
N VAL A 44 -3.77 -6.23 27.25
CA VAL A 44 -4.00 -6.22 25.80
C VAL A 44 -4.33 -4.82 25.29
N VAL A 45 -5.29 -4.14 25.93
CA VAL A 45 -5.74 -2.80 25.52
C VAL A 45 -4.64 -1.76 25.73
N THR A 46 -3.90 -1.84 26.84
CA THR A 46 -2.79 -0.93 27.12
C THR A 46 -1.63 -1.10 26.14
N LEU A 47 -1.22 -2.34 25.85
CA LEU A 47 -0.16 -2.60 24.87
C LEU A 47 -0.58 -2.19 23.46
N LYS A 48 -1.83 -2.47 23.06
CA LYS A 48 -2.38 -1.99 21.77
C LYS A 48 -2.28 -0.47 21.69
N TYR A 49 -2.70 0.24 22.73
CA TYR A 49 -2.64 1.71 22.80
C TYR A 49 -1.19 2.22 22.63
N ILE A 50 -0.24 1.70 23.41
CA ILE A 50 1.17 2.12 23.35
C ILE A 50 1.76 1.90 21.94
N LEU A 51 1.50 0.73 21.35
CA LEU A 51 1.98 0.43 19.99
C LEU A 51 1.33 1.34 18.94
N GLY A 52 0.03 1.65 19.10
CA GLY A 52 -0.69 2.62 18.26
C GLY A 52 -0.06 4.01 18.33
N GLN A 53 0.25 4.50 19.54
CA GLN A 53 0.94 5.79 19.74
C GLN A 53 2.29 5.84 19.01
N LEU A 54 3.09 4.77 19.09
CA LEU A 54 4.38 4.68 18.40
C LEU A 54 4.22 4.71 16.87
N ILE A 55 3.22 3.99 16.35
CA ILE A 55 2.91 4.00 14.91
C ILE A 55 2.51 5.43 14.49
N ASN A 56 1.58 6.05 15.20
CA ASN A 56 1.09 7.40 14.91
C ASN A 56 2.20 8.46 14.97
N PHE A 57 3.13 8.35 15.94
CA PHE A 57 4.31 9.22 16.02
C PHE A 57 5.18 9.16 14.76
N CYS A 58 5.33 7.97 14.16
CA CYS A 58 6.16 7.81 12.99
C CYS A 58 5.51 8.31 11.69
N VAL A 59 4.19 8.53 11.65
CA VAL A 59 3.46 8.93 10.43
C VAL A 59 4.02 10.20 9.78
N PRO A 60 4.20 11.34 10.47
CA PRO A 60 4.77 12.55 9.86
C PRO A 60 6.20 12.34 9.34
N LEU A 61 7.02 11.55 10.04
CA LEU A 61 8.37 11.21 9.60
C LEU A 61 8.37 10.44 8.29
N ILE A 62 7.45 9.47 8.16
CA ILE A 62 7.26 8.66 6.95
C ILE A 62 6.85 9.57 5.79
N ILE A 63 5.88 10.46 6.00
CA ILE A 63 5.41 11.40 4.97
C ILE A 63 6.55 12.26 4.45
N ILE A 64 7.29 12.91 5.34
CA ILE A 64 8.42 13.77 4.95
C ILE A 64 9.51 12.94 4.29
N GLY A 65 9.86 11.81 4.89
CA GLY A 65 10.95 10.94 4.44
C GLY A 65 10.73 10.28 3.08
N PHE A 66 9.48 10.15 2.62
CA PHE A 66 9.21 9.56 1.30
C PHE A 66 8.78 10.58 0.26
N ILE A 67 7.97 11.58 0.60
CA ILE A 67 7.41 12.51 -0.39
C ILE A 67 8.44 13.56 -0.82
N ALA A 68 9.09 14.24 0.13
CA ALA A 68 10.03 15.30 -0.23
C ALA A 68 11.20 14.80 -1.11
N PRO A 69 11.90 13.68 -0.76
CA PRO A 69 12.96 13.14 -1.63
C PRO A 69 12.44 12.64 -2.98
N SER A 70 11.22 12.10 -3.04
CA SER A 70 10.64 11.66 -4.32
C SER A 70 10.43 12.82 -5.27
N ILE A 71 9.94 13.96 -4.78
CA ILE A 71 9.78 15.19 -5.58
C ILE A 71 11.14 15.72 -6.05
N THR A 72 12.15 15.73 -5.19
CA THR A 72 13.51 16.20 -5.58
C THR A 72 14.13 15.31 -6.65
N LYS A 73 13.98 13.99 -6.54
CA LYS A 73 14.47 13.03 -7.56
C LYS A 73 13.80 13.24 -8.91
N LEU A 74 12.49 13.46 -8.92
CA LEU A 74 11.75 13.73 -10.15
C LEU A 74 12.18 15.04 -10.81
N GLY A 75 12.43 16.09 -10.03
CA GLY A 75 12.83 17.40 -10.54
C GLY A 75 14.27 17.48 -11.05
N SER A 76 15.20 16.72 -10.47
CA SER A 76 16.63 16.82 -10.79
C SER A 76 17.07 16.12 -12.08
N HIS A 77 16.25 15.21 -12.63
CA HIS A 77 16.58 14.39 -13.81
C HIS A 77 15.48 14.43 -14.87
N ALA A 78 14.73 15.53 -14.97
CA ALA A 78 13.58 15.67 -15.86
C ALA A 78 13.94 15.57 -17.36
N SER A 79 14.36 14.37 -17.80
CA SER A 79 14.24 14.04 -19.22
C SER A 79 12.75 13.92 -19.59
N ARG A 80 12.38 14.27 -20.82
CA ARG A 80 11.01 14.13 -21.32
C ARG A 80 10.42 12.74 -21.05
N MET A 81 11.24 11.69 -21.15
CA MET A 81 10.83 10.30 -20.90
C MET A 81 10.47 10.05 -19.43
N LEU A 82 11.24 10.62 -18.49
CA LEU A 82 10.92 10.51 -17.07
C LEU A 82 9.60 11.20 -16.74
N GLY A 83 9.37 12.40 -17.26
CA GLY A 83 8.12 13.12 -17.08
C GLY A 83 6.92 12.30 -17.59
N VAL A 84 7.03 11.71 -18.80
CA VAL A 84 6.00 10.84 -19.36
C VAL A 84 5.77 9.60 -18.48
N ALA A 85 6.84 8.94 -18.03
CA ALA A 85 6.74 7.75 -17.16
C ALA A 85 6.01 8.06 -15.85
N VAL A 86 6.35 9.18 -15.20
CA VAL A 86 5.68 9.62 -13.97
C VAL A 86 4.22 9.94 -14.21
N CYS A 87 3.89 10.65 -15.30
CA CYS A 87 2.51 10.98 -15.64
C CYS A 87 1.66 9.73 -15.87
N ILE A 88 2.17 8.73 -16.59
CA ILE A 88 1.41 7.49 -16.83
C ILE A 88 1.30 6.62 -15.58
N ALA A 89 2.33 6.58 -14.71
CA ALA A 89 2.27 5.87 -13.43
C ALA A 89 1.24 6.52 -12.49
N TYR A 90 1.24 7.85 -12.38
CA TYR A 90 0.24 8.59 -11.62
C TYR A 90 -1.17 8.38 -12.17
N ALA A 91 -1.36 8.54 -13.49
CA ALA A 91 -2.66 8.36 -14.14
C ALA A 91 -3.21 6.94 -13.93
N SER A 92 -2.34 5.91 -13.99
CA SER A 92 -2.73 4.54 -13.70
C SER A 92 -3.11 4.33 -12.24
N SER A 93 -2.31 4.81 -11.28
CA SER A 93 -2.62 4.68 -9.85
C SER A 93 -3.88 5.45 -9.48
N LEU A 94 -4.06 6.68 -9.96
CA LEU A 94 -5.28 7.48 -9.77
C LEU A 94 -6.50 6.81 -10.42
N GLY A 95 -6.35 6.29 -11.65
CA GLY A 95 -7.41 5.56 -12.34
C GLY A 95 -7.85 4.31 -11.57
N ALA A 96 -6.89 3.54 -11.01
CA ALA A 96 -7.18 2.39 -10.16
C ALA A 96 -7.91 2.79 -8.88
N ALA A 97 -7.51 3.90 -8.24
CA ALA A 97 -8.17 4.46 -7.07
C ALA A 97 -9.63 4.84 -7.38
N LEU A 98 -9.86 5.58 -8.48
CA LEU A 98 -11.21 6.00 -8.90
C LEU A 98 -12.09 4.82 -9.30
N PHE A 99 -11.53 3.84 -10.03
CA PHE A 99 -12.22 2.58 -10.35
C PHE A 99 -12.64 1.85 -9.07
N SER A 100 -11.76 1.77 -8.09
CA SER A 100 -12.01 1.15 -6.79
C SER A 100 -13.09 1.92 -6.01
N ALA A 101 -13.01 3.25 -5.96
CA ALA A 101 -14.02 4.08 -5.29
C ALA A 101 -15.40 3.93 -5.93
N LEU A 102 -15.48 3.97 -7.26
CA LEU A 102 -16.74 3.75 -7.99
C LEU A 102 -17.32 2.37 -7.68
N SER A 103 -16.48 1.33 -7.75
CA SER A 103 -16.87 -0.04 -7.41
C SER A 103 -17.34 -0.13 -5.95
N GLY A 104 -16.68 0.57 -5.03
CA GLY A 104 -17.04 0.63 -3.62
C GLY A 104 -18.44 1.23 -3.40
N TYR A 105 -18.74 2.37 -4.03
CA TYR A 105 -20.08 2.99 -3.93
C TYR A 105 -21.18 2.09 -4.50
N VAL A 106 -20.88 1.30 -5.53
CA VAL A 106 -21.87 0.39 -6.16
C VAL A 106 -22.03 -0.89 -5.36
N LEU A 107 -20.92 -1.51 -4.92
CA LEU A 107 -20.96 -2.89 -4.38
C LEU A 107 -21.15 -2.93 -2.86
N ILE A 108 -20.53 -2.02 -2.10
CA ILE A 108 -20.55 -2.08 -0.63
C ILE A 108 -21.98 -2.01 -0.04
N PRO A 109 -22.90 -1.16 -0.55
CA PRO A 109 -24.28 -1.15 -0.05
C PRO A 109 -25.01 -2.49 -0.18
N HIS A 110 -24.60 -3.35 -1.12
CA HIS A 110 -25.20 -4.68 -1.36
C HIS A 110 -24.54 -5.81 -0.55
N LEU A 111 -23.48 -5.52 0.21
CA LEU A 111 -22.75 -6.57 0.96
C LEU A 111 -23.43 -7.00 2.26
N SER A 112 -24.63 -6.52 2.56
CA SER A 112 -25.36 -6.84 3.81
C SER A 112 -24.47 -6.64 5.05
N ILE A 113 -23.78 -5.51 5.11
CA ILE A 113 -22.96 -5.12 6.25
C ILE A 113 -23.92 -4.68 7.34
N SER A 114 -24.22 -5.58 8.30
CA SER A 114 -24.94 -5.16 9.51
C SER A 114 -24.01 -4.27 10.33
N SER A 115 -24.43 -3.02 10.56
CA SER A 115 -23.79 -2.16 11.56
C SER A 115 -23.93 -2.84 12.92
N THR A 116 -22.81 -3.28 13.48
CA THR A 116 -22.78 -4.14 14.67
C THR A 116 -22.93 -3.35 15.99
N ALA A 117 -23.72 -2.27 15.98
CA ALA A 117 -23.96 -1.47 17.18
C ALA A 117 -24.73 -2.22 18.29
N ASP A 118 -25.34 -3.38 17.99
CA ASP A 118 -26.13 -4.12 18.97
C ASP A 118 -25.28 -5.12 19.77
N LYS A 119 -25.10 -4.80 21.06
CA LYS A 119 -24.57 -5.68 22.13
C LYS A 119 -23.13 -6.19 21.93
N LEU A 120 -22.21 -5.28 21.70
CA LEU A 120 -20.79 -5.58 21.86
C LEU A 120 -20.41 -5.48 23.35
N LYS A 121 -19.50 -6.35 23.81
CA LYS A 121 -18.88 -6.19 25.12
C LYS A 121 -18.00 -4.95 25.11
N THR A 122 -18.03 -4.17 26.17
CA THR A 122 -17.15 -3.00 26.32
C THR A 122 -15.74 -3.43 26.73
N LEU A 123 -14.73 -2.82 26.11
CA LEU A 123 -13.35 -2.99 26.53
C LEU A 123 -13.10 -2.17 27.81
N PRO A 124 -12.23 -2.66 28.71
CA PRO A 124 -11.81 -1.87 29.85
C PRO A 124 -10.90 -0.70 29.40
N ASP A 125 -10.78 0.30 30.25
CA ASP A 125 -9.88 1.42 30.03
C ASP A 125 -8.41 0.99 30.09
N VAL A 126 -7.53 1.76 29.45
CA VAL A 126 -6.08 1.55 29.52
C VAL A 126 -5.59 1.78 30.95
N VAL A 127 -4.72 0.91 31.45
CA VAL A 127 -4.14 1.04 32.81
C VAL A 127 -3.09 2.12 32.88
N PHE A 128 -2.39 2.35 31.77
CA PHE A 128 -1.32 3.32 31.66
C PHE A 128 -1.38 4.04 30.32
N GLU A 129 -1.50 5.36 30.37
CA GLU A 129 -1.48 6.22 29.20
C GLU A 129 -0.08 6.74 28.96
N LEU A 130 0.54 6.27 27.86
CA LEU A 130 1.76 6.85 27.32
C LEU A 130 1.41 7.69 26.09
N SER A 131 1.15 8.98 26.31
CA SER A 131 0.88 9.89 25.20
C SER A 131 2.19 10.24 24.50
N ILE A 132 2.33 9.82 23.24
CA ILE A 132 3.44 10.19 22.37
C ILE A 132 2.86 11.05 21.24
N PRO A 133 2.83 12.40 21.41
CA PRO A 133 2.24 13.27 20.40
C PRO A 133 3.05 13.24 19.10
N GLN A 134 2.37 13.35 17.97
CA GLN A 134 2.99 13.51 16.68
C GLN A 134 3.83 14.80 16.65
N ILE A 135 5.00 14.79 15.97
CA ILE A 135 5.87 15.97 15.82
C ILE A 135 5.10 17.12 15.14
N MET A 136 4.20 16.79 14.22
CA MET A 136 3.30 17.73 13.55
C MET A 136 2.06 16.99 13.03
N PRO A 137 0.95 17.70 12.81
CA PRO A 137 -0.23 17.12 12.14
C PRO A 137 0.13 16.58 10.76
N VAL A 138 -0.53 15.50 10.38
CA VAL A 138 -0.31 14.79 9.12
C VAL A 138 -0.40 15.69 7.89
N MET A 139 -1.45 16.54 7.82
CA MET A 139 -1.61 17.47 6.71
C MET A 139 -0.49 18.51 6.65
N SER A 140 0.03 18.94 7.81
CA SER A 140 1.19 19.83 7.88
C SER A 140 2.45 19.15 7.34
N ALA A 141 2.66 17.87 7.67
CA ALA A 141 3.78 17.09 7.14
C ALA A 141 3.68 16.92 5.61
N LEU A 142 2.47 16.70 5.09
CA LEU A 142 2.22 16.60 3.66
C LEU A 142 2.56 17.91 2.94
N VAL A 143 1.97 19.02 3.39
CA VAL A 143 2.20 20.35 2.78
C VAL A 143 3.69 20.71 2.84
N LEU A 144 4.32 20.52 4.02
CA LEU A 144 5.76 20.75 4.18
C LEU A 144 6.58 19.91 3.21
N SER A 145 6.26 18.65 3.04
CA SER A 145 7.00 17.73 2.15
C SER A 145 6.93 18.18 0.69
N VAL A 146 5.72 18.57 0.24
CA VAL A 146 5.52 19.05 -1.13
C VAL A 146 6.26 20.38 -1.33
N MET A 147 6.10 21.34 -0.42
CA MET A 147 6.76 22.64 -0.52
C MET A 147 8.27 22.50 -0.49
N LEU A 148 8.82 21.71 0.44
CA LEU A 148 10.27 21.49 0.57
C LEU A 148 10.85 20.81 -0.67
N GLY A 149 10.17 19.77 -1.17
CA GLY A 149 10.58 19.07 -2.38
C GLY A 149 10.60 19.99 -3.60
N LEU A 150 9.52 20.75 -3.83
CA LEU A 150 9.44 21.73 -4.94
C LEU A 150 10.46 22.86 -4.80
N ALA A 151 10.61 23.44 -3.62
CA ALA A 151 11.59 24.51 -3.38
C ALA A 151 13.02 24.02 -3.64
N ALA A 152 13.36 22.81 -3.21
CA ALA A 152 14.68 22.22 -3.48
C ALA A 152 14.95 22.03 -4.98
N VAL A 153 13.90 21.67 -5.76
CA VAL A 153 14.00 21.60 -7.22
C VAL A 153 14.19 23.00 -7.84
N TRP A 154 13.36 23.97 -7.47
CA TRP A 154 13.42 25.33 -8.03
C TRP A 154 14.73 26.04 -7.75
N THR A 155 15.31 25.82 -6.58
CA THR A 155 16.60 26.41 -6.18
C THR A 155 17.80 25.57 -6.59
N SER A 156 17.58 24.41 -7.21
CA SER A 156 18.66 23.44 -7.52
C SER A 156 19.53 23.10 -6.30
N ALA A 157 18.91 22.97 -5.13
CA ALA A 157 19.57 22.79 -3.84
C ALA A 157 20.09 21.34 -3.68
N LYS A 158 21.24 21.03 -4.27
CA LYS A 158 21.83 19.67 -4.30
C LYS A 158 22.07 19.09 -2.91
N LEU A 159 22.57 19.90 -1.96
CA LEU A 159 22.81 19.46 -0.59
C LEU A 159 21.49 19.07 0.10
N THR A 160 20.46 19.89 -0.03
CA THR A 160 19.12 19.59 0.53
C THR A 160 18.55 18.31 -0.07
N ALA A 161 18.66 18.12 -1.39
CA ALA A 161 18.21 16.88 -2.05
C ALA A 161 18.95 15.66 -1.50
N SER A 162 20.28 15.73 -1.31
CA SER A 162 21.08 14.65 -0.72
C SER A 162 20.68 14.35 0.73
N LEU A 163 20.49 15.41 1.55
CA LEU A 163 20.02 15.24 2.94
C LEU A 163 18.64 14.58 3.01
N LEU A 164 17.72 14.94 2.12
CA LEU A 164 16.40 14.31 2.03
C LEU A 164 16.51 12.84 1.64
N GLU A 165 17.45 12.46 0.76
CA GLU A 165 17.70 11.06 0.42
C GLU A 165 18.29 10.27 1.60
N GLU A 166 19.19 10.86 2.37
CA GLU A 166 19.71 10.25 3.59
C GLU A 166 18.59 10.09 4.63
N PHE A 167 17.75 11.11 4.81
CA PHE A 167 16.61 11.05 5.69
C PHE A 167 15.62 9.94 5.27
N GLN A 168 15.38 9.76 3.96
CA GLN A 168 14.59 8.64 3.43
C GLN A 168 15.15 7.28 3.87
N LYS A 169 16.49 7.10 3.80
CA LYS A 169 17.15 5.85 4.24
C LYS A 169 16.98 5.62 5.75
N ILE A 170 17.08 6.69 6.55
CA ILE A 170 16.87 6.62 8.00
C ILE A 170 15.43 6.22 8.31
N VAL A 171 14.45 6.89 7.71
CA VAL A 171 13.04 6.58 7.90
C VAL A 171 12.71 5.16 7.44
N LEU A 172 13.22 4.71 6.30
CA LEU A 172 13.07 3.34 5.84
C LEU A 172 13.65 2.33 6.83
N SER A 173 14.78 2.66 7.47
CA SER A 173 15.38 1.82 8.52
C SER A 173 14.48 1.75 9.77
N ILE A 174 13.89 2.86 10.20
CA ILE A 174 12.92 2.91 11.30
C ILE A 174 11.70 2.04 10.97
N VAL A 175 11.11 2.21 9.79
CA VAL A 175 9.97 1.41 9.34
C VAL A 175 10.32 -0.08 9.34
N SER A 176 11.46 -0.45 8.76
CA SER A 176 11.84 -1.85 8.57
C SER A 176 12.27 -2.54 9.87
N ARG A 177 12.93 -1.82 10.79
CA ARG A 177 13.52 -2.41 12.00
C ARG A 177 12.65 -2.24 13.25
N ILE A 178 11.74 -1.27 13.25
CA ILE A 178 10.88 -0.96 14.41
C ILE A 178 9.42 -1.22 14.04
N LEU A 179 8.85 -0.51 13.07
CA LEU A 179 7.41 -0.58 12.79
C LEU A 179 6.99 -1.96 12.26
N ILE A 180 7.66 -2.47 11.23
CA ILE A 180 7.30 -3.77 10.65
C ILE A 180 7.36 -4.91 11.68
N PRO A 181 8.39 -5.03 12.54
CA PRO A 181 8.44 -6.06 13.57
C PRO A 181 7.35 -5.95 14.65
N ILE A 182 6.85 -4.78 14.99
CA ILE A 182 5.80 -4.62 16.00
C ILE A 182 4.39 -4.84 15.43
N LEU A 183 4.19 -4.77 14.11
CA LEU A 183 2.89 -4.94 13.48
C LEU A 183 2.18 -6.25 13.85
N PRO A 184 2.83 -7.44 13.87
CA PRO A 184 2.15 -8.67 14.26
C PRO A 184 1.58 -8.64 15.68
N LEU A 185 2.27 -7.97 16.62
CA LEU A 185 1.79 -7.79 17.99
C LEU A 185 0.61 -6.81 18.05
N PHE A 186 0.75 -5.65 17.42
CA PHE A 186 -0.31 -4.63 17.34
C PHE A 186 -1.59 -5.22 16.73
N ILE A 187 -1.45 -5.96 15.64
CA ILE A 187 -2.53 -6.66 14.96
C ILE A 187 -3.12 -7.75 15.87
N GLY A 188 -2.30 -8.54 16.54
CA GLY A 188 -2.74 -9.56 17.49
C GLY A 188 -3.60 -8.98 18.61
N PHE A 189 -3.17 -7.87 19.22
CA PHE A 189 -3.94 -7.20 20.26
C PHE A 189 -5.23 -6.56 19.72
N THR A 190 -5.20 -6.02 18.50
CA THR A 190 -6.41 -5.48 17.84
C THR A 190 -7.44 -6.57 17.61
N PHE A 191 -7.04 -7.72 17.04
CA PHE A 191 -7.96 -8.84 16.82
C PHE A 191 -8.42 -9.51 18.10
N CYS A 192 -7.59 -9.50 19.15
CA CYS A 192 -8.01 -9.93 20.49
C CYS A 192 -9.14 -9.03 21.02
N SER A 193 -9.00 -7.71 20.91
CA SER A 193 -10.05 -6.75 21.31
C SER A 193 -11.35 -6.99 20.52
N LEU A 194 -11.27 -7.06 19.20
CA LEU A 194 -12.43 -7.29 18.32
C LEU A 194 -13.12 -8.66 18.57
N ALA A 195 -12.34 -9.68 18.90
CA ALA A 195 -12.88 -11.00 19.23
C ALA A 195 -13.56 -11.02 20.61
N TYR A 196 -12.97 -10.33 21.60
CA TYR A 196 -13.58 -10.16 22.91
C TYR A 196 -14.89 -9.38 22.83
N GLU A 197 -14.94 -8.31 22.06
CA GLU A 197 -16.17 -7.54 21.82
C GLU A 197 -17.27 -8.37 21.14
N GLY A 198 -16.90 -9.47 20.46
CA GLY A 198 -17.82 -10.30 19.66
C GLY A 198 -18.04 -9.78 18.23
N SER A 199 -17.29 -8.76 17.80
CA SER A 199 -17.43 -8.17 16.46
C SER A 199 -16.83 -9.04 15.36
N ILE A 200 -15.79 -9.82 15.66
CA ILE A 200 -15.02 -10.58 14.67
C ILE A 200 -15.84 -11.63 13.91
N THR A 201 -16.72 -12.36 14.59
CA THR A 201 -17.54 -13.40 13.99
C THR A 201 -18.53 -12.86 12.95
N LYS A 202 -18.96 -11.59 13.13
CA LYS A 202 -19.85 -10.89 12.22
C LYS A 202 -19.09 -10.22 11.05
N GLN A 203 -17.87 -9.74 11.29
CA GLN A 203 -17.09 -8.99 10.30
C GLN A 203 -16.27 -9.88 9.38
N LEU A 204 -15.72 -11.01 9.87
CA LEU A 204 -14.86 -11.91 9.09
C LEU A 204 -15.48 -12.36 7.76
N PRO A 205 -16.77 -12.78 7.68
CA PRO A 205 -17.37 -13.14 6.41
C PRO A 205 -17.45 -11.97 5.41
N VAL A 206 -17.62 -10.73 5.89
CA VAL A 206 -17.62 -9.53 5.07
C VAL A 206 -16.24 -9.31 4.47
N PHE A 207 -15.19 -9.38 5.29
CA PHE A 207 -13.80 -9.20 4.82
C PHE A 207 -13.40 -10.24 3.79
N LEU A 208 -13.79 -11.51 3.95
CA LEU A 208 -13.52 -12.54 2.95
C LEU A 208 -14.19 -12.22 1.60
N LYS A 209 -15.44 -11.75 1.60
CA LYS A 209 -16.12 -11.30 0.38
C LYS A 209 -15.40 -10.10 -0.26
N VAL A 210 -15.01 -9.14 0.56
CA VAL A 210 -14.30 -7.92 0.11
C VAL A 210 -12.96 -8.26 -0.51
N ILE A 211 -12.19 -9.18 0.08
CA ILE A 211 -10.92 -9.67 -0.47
C ILE A 211 -11.14 -10.26 -1.88
N ILE A 212 -12.15 -11.07 -2.07
CA ILE A 212 -12.48 -11.66 -3.38
C ILE A 212 -12.86 -10.57 -4.39
N ILE A 213 -13.68 -9.59 -3.98
CA ILE A 213 -14.08 -8.46 -4.83
C ILE A 213 -12.85 -7.65 -5.27
N VAL A 214 -11.95 -7.34 -4.34
CA VAL A 214 -10.72 -6.60 -4.63
C VAL A 214 -9.82 -7.40 -5.57
N MET A 215 -9.68 -8.72 -5.37
CA MET A 215 -8.91 -9.58 -6.29
C MET A 215 -9.49 -9.57 -7.70
N ILE A 216 -10.81 -9.67 -7.85
CA ILE A 216 -11.49 -9.53 -9.14
C ILE A 216 -11.21 -8.13 -9.72
N GLY A 217 -11.29 -7.09 -8.89
CA GLY A 217 -10.95 -5.72 -9.26
C GLY A 217 -9.53 -5.58 -9.82
N HIS A 218 -8.54 -6.25 -9.22
CA HIS A 218 -7.16 -6.28 -9.73
C HIS A 218 -7.09 -6.86 -11.14
N TYR A 219 -7.77 -7.98 -11.42
CA TYR A 219 -7.75 -8.59 -12.75
C TYR A 219 -8.48 -7.74 -13.78
N ILE A 220 -9.61 -7.11 -13.41
CA ILE A 220 -10.31 -6.16 -14.28
C ILE A 220 -9.42 -4.96 -14.60
N TRP A 221 -8.77 -4.38 -13.57
CA TRP A 221 -7.86 -3.24 -13.75
C TRP A 221 -6.67 -3.60 -14.64
N MET A 222 -6.03 -4.75 -14.41
CA MET A 222 -4.94 -5.22 -15.28
C MET A 222 -5.41 -5.40 -16.73
N ALA A 223 -6.58 -6.01 -16.96
CA ALA A 223 -7.13 -6.19 -18.30
C ALA A 223 -7.37 -4.84 -19.00
N LEU A 224 -7.94 -3.86 -18.26
CA LEU A 224 -8.15 -2.50 -18.75
C LEU A 224 -6.81 -1.82 -19.09
N LEU A 225 -5.83 -1.89 -18.18
CA LEU A 225 -4.52 -1.26 -18.36
C LEU A 225 -3.76 -1.83 -19.56
N TYR A 226 -3.75 -3.16 -19.72
CA TYR A 226 -3.14 -3.82 -20.88
C TYR A 226 -3.88 -3.52 -22.18
N THR A 227 -5.21 -3.38 -22.14
CA THR A 227 -6.00 -2.97 -23.31
C THR A 227 -5.62 -1.54 -23.74
N ILE A 228 -5.57 -0.61 -22.79
CA ILE A 228 -5.12 0.78 -23.05
C ILE A 228 -3.71 0.78 -23.63
N ALA A 229 -2.79 0.01 -23.04
CA ALA A 229 -1.42 -0.09 -23.49
C ALA A 229 -1.31 -0.65 -24.93
N GLY A 230 -2.12 -1.67 -25.25
CA GLY A 230 -2.18 -2.26 -26.60
C GLY A 230 -2.72 -1.28 -27.65
N VAL A 231 -3.84 -0.63 -27.33
CA VAL A 231 -4.44 0.39 -28.23
C VAL A 231 -3.49 1.57 -28.44
N TYR A 232 -2.88 2.07 -27.36
CA TYR A 232 -1.94 3.19 -27.47
C TYR A 232 -0.68 2.84 -28.26
N SER A 233 -0.06 1.69 -27.98
CA SER A 233 1.19 1.28 -28.63
C SER A 233 0.99 0.72 -30.04
N GLY A 234 -0.22 0.26 -30.37
CA GLY A 234 -0.50 -0.50 -31.60
C GLY A 234 0.10 -1.91 -31.60
N LYS A 235 0.48 -2.44 -30.43
CA LYS A 235 1.12 -3.74 -30.26
C LYS A 235 0.24 -4.69 -29.46
N ASN A 236 0.47 -6.01 -29.62
CA ASN A 236 -0.31 -7.02 -28.90
C ASN A 236 0.09 -7.08 -27.42
N PRO A 237 -0.77 -6.65 -26.47
CA PRO A 237 -0.47 -6.67 -25.06
C PRO A 237 -0.39 -8.08 -24.46
N LEU A 238 -1.06 -9.08 -25.08
CA LEU A 238 -1.01 -10.47 -24.62
C LEU A 238 0.39 -11.06 -24.74
N GLU A 239 1.19 -10.59 -25.73
CA GLU A 239 2.59 -10.97 -25.87
C GLU A 239 3.47 -10.45 -24.72
N VAL A 240 3.00 -9.49 -23.95
CA VAL A 240 3.68 -8.99 -22.75
C VAL A 240 3.21 -9.78 -21.53
N VAL A 241 1.91 -9.78 -21.26
CA VAL A 241 1.35 -10.36 -20.03
C VAL A 241 1.62 -11.86 -19.88
N LYS A 242 1.66 -12.62 -20.98
CA LYS A 242 1.93 -14.07 -20.95
C LYS A 242 3.29 -14.43 -20.30
N HIS A 243 4.23 -13.52 -20.29
CA HIS A 243 5.55 -13.73 -19.68
C HIS A 243 5.60 -13.35 -18.20
N TYR A 244 4.58 -12.65 -17.67
CA TYR A 244 4.60 -12.07 -16.31
C TYR A 244 4.23 -13.04 -15.20
N GLY A 245 3.81 -14.28 -15.49
CA GLY A 245 3.47 -15.28 -14.48
C GLY A 245 4.52 -15.46 -13.38
N PRO A 246 5.83 -15.64 -13.71
CA PRO A 246 6.87 -15.74 -12.68
C PRO A 246 7.02 -14.48 -11.83
N ALA A 247 6.92 -13.29 -12.42
CA ALA A 247 6.98 -12.03 -11.68
C ALA A 247 5.77 -11.86 -10.75
N TYR A 248 4.56 -12.18 -11.23
CA TYR A 248 3.33 -12.20 -10.43
C TYR A 248 3.48 -13.09 -9.19
N LEU A 249 3.89 -14.36 -9.37
CA LEU A 249 4.07 -15.30 -8.27
C LEU A 249 5.19 -14.89 -7.29
N THR A 250 6.26 -14.30 -7.81
CA THR A 250 7.33 -13.76 -6.94
C THR A 250 6.82 -12.58 -6.12
N ALA A 251 6.05 -11.68 -6.71
CA ALA A 251 5.44 -10.55 -6.01
C ALA A 251 4.45 -11.02 -4.92
N VAL A 252 3.60 -12.02 -5.21
CA VAL A 252 2.73 -12.65 -4.20
C VAL A 252 3.55 -13.20 -3.03
N GLY A 253 4.69 -13.81 -3.30
CA GLY A 253 5.52 -14.42 -2.26
C GLY A 253 6.38 -13.44 -1.47
N THR A 254 6.76 -12.32 -2.07
CA THR A 254 7.67 -11.32 -1.45
C THR A 254 6.95 -10.10 -0.90
N MET A 255 5.75 -9.79 -1.39
CA MET A 255 5.02 -8.54 -1.11
C MET A 255 5.88 -7.28 -1.35
N SER A 256 6.85 -7.37 -2.26
CA SER A 256 7.81 -6.31 -2.51
C SER A 256 8.11 -6.20 -4.00
N SER A 257 7.78 -5.06 -4.60
CA SER A 257 8.14 -4.76 -5.99
C SER A 257 9.65 -4.70 -6.15
N ALA A 258 10.37 -4.14 -5.18
CA ALA A 258 11.82 -4.07 -5.20
C ALA A 258 12.48 -5.47 -5.18
N ALA A 259 11.99 -6.39 -4.35
CA ALA A 259 12.49 -7.75 -4.29
C ALA A 259 12.14 -8.57 -5.56
N THR A 260 11.10 -8.17 -6.29
CA THR A 260 10.64 -8.82 -7.53
C THR A 260 11.32 -8.28 -8.77
N LEU A 261 11.99 -7.13 -8.68
CA LEU A 261 12.54 -6.38 -9.82
C LEU A 261 13.37 -7.23 -10.80
N GLY A 262 14.27 -8.07 -10.30
CA GLY A 262 15.11 -8.93 -11.15
C GLY A 262 14.28 -9.90 -11.99
N VAL A 263 13.23 -10.49 -11.40
CA VAL A 263 12.32 -11.40 -12.12
C VAL A 263 11.43 -10.63 -13.11
N ALA A 264 10.97 -9.43 -12.73
CA ALA A 264 10.17 -8.56 -13.60
C ALA A 264 10.96 -8.13 -14.84
N LEU A 265 12.25 -7.76 -14.69
CA LEU A 265 13.16 -7.46 -15.80
C LEU A 265 13.33 -8.65 -16.75
N GLN A 266 13.54 -9.86 -16.21
CA GLN A 266 13.63 -11.08 -17.02
C GLN A 266 12.32 -11.36 -17.77
N CYS A 267 11.18 -11.17 -17.14
CA CYS A 267 9.86 -11.35 -17.78
C CYS A 267 9.65 -10.34 -18.91
N ALA A 268 9.90 -9.06 -18.64
CA ALA A 268 9.79 -7.97 -19.61
C ALA A 268 10.79 -8.14 -20.79
N GLY A 269 12.01 -8.58 -20.50
CA GLY A 269 13.05 -8.83 -21.51
C GLY A 269 12.69 -9.94 -22.53
N LYS A 270 11.79 -10.87 -22.16
CA LYS A 270 11.25 -11.92 -23.05
C LYS A 270 10.10 -11.43 -23.94
N ALA A 271 9.49 -10.30 -23.60
CA ALA A 271 8.33 -9.77 -24.30
C ALA A 271 8.73 -8.99 -25.55
N LYS A 272 8.58 -9.61 -26.72
CA LYS A 272 8.95 -9.03 -28.02
C LYS A 272 8.40 -7.62 -28.31
N PRO A 273 7.15 -7.24 -27.88
CA PRO A 273 6.63 -5.90 -28.14
C PRO A 273 7.38 -4.77 -27.42
N LEU A 274 8.12 -5.08 -26.36
CA LEU A 274 8.81 -4.08 -25.56
C LEU A 274 10.19 -3.76 -26.12
N ARG A 275 10.51 -2.47 -26.27
CA ARG A 275 11.86 -2.02 -26.61
C ARG A 275 12.79 -2.29 -25.42
N LYS A 276 13.99 -2.78 -25.68
CA LYS A 276 14.96 -3.17 -24.64
C LYS A 276 15.37 -1.98 -23.75
N ASP A 277 15.63 -0.82 -24.34
CA ASP A 277 15.95 0.40 -23.60
C ASP A 277 14.79 0.87 -22.71
N MET A 278 13.54 0.68 -23.16
CA MET A 278 12.36 0.98 -22.36
C MET A 278 12.15 -0.03 -21.22
N VAL A 279 12.51 -1.30 -21.41
CA VAL A 279 12.51 -2.30 -20.32
C VAL A 279 13.54 -1.92 -19.24
N GLN A 280 14.77 -1.60 -19.63
CA GLN A 280 15.83 -1.22 -18.70
C GLN A 280 15.55 0.09 -17.95
N PHE A 281 14.84 1.02 -18.55
CA PHE A 281 14.43 2.27 -17.96
C PHE A 281 13.11 2.14 -17.17
N GLY A 282 12.07 1.60 -17.80
CA GLY A 282 10.69 1.62 -17.29
C GLY A 282 10.47 0.66 -16.13
N ILE A 283 10.91 -0.60 -16.23
CA ILE A 283 10.63 -1.60 -15.19
C ILE A 283 11.26 -1.22 -13.85
N PRO A 284 12.54 -0.79 -13.73
CA PRO A 284 13.08 -0.34 -12.47
C PRO A 284 12.43 0.94 -11.93
N LEU A 285 12.01 1.84 -12.81
CA LEU A 285 11.33 3.06 -12.42
C LEU A 285 9.92 2.75 -11.88
N PHE A 286 9.10 2.02 -12.65
CA PHE A 286 7.72 1.70 -12.28
C PHE A 286 7.62 0.84 -11.02
N ALA A 287 8.54 -0.10 -10.81
CA ALA A 287 8.62 -0.86 -9.57
C ALA A 287 8.71 0.00 -8.29
N ASN A 288 9.09 1.28 -8.44
CA ASN A 288 9.19 2.23 -7.33
C ASN A 288 8.10 3.32 -7.29
N ILE A 289 7.42 3.58 -8.41
CA ILE A 289 6.47 4.71 -8.49
C ILE A 289 5.06 4.32 -8.94
N HIS A 290 4.82 3.04 -9.27
CA HIS A 290 3.54 2.57 -9.77
C HIS A 290 2.95 1.50 -8.85
N LEU A 291 1.89 1.85 -8.12
CA LEU A 291 1.27 1.03 -7.08
C LEU A 291 -0.24 0.85 -7.30
N CYS A 292 -0.67 0.67 -8.55
CA CYS A 292 -2.09 0.64 -8.94
C CYS A 292 -2.91 -0.42 -8.19
N GLY A 293 -2.37 -1.62 -7.97
CA GLY A 293 -3.06 -2.68 -7.26
C GLY A 293 -3.16 -2.41 -5.76
N SER A 294 -2.08 -1.91 -5.14
CA SER A 294 -2.08 -1.53 -3.72
C SER A 294 -3.06 -0.38 -3.46
N VAL A 295 -3.08 0.64 -4.32
CA VAL A 295 -3.99 1.78 -4.23
C VAL A 295 -5.45 1.33 -4.40
N LEU A 296 -5.74 0.45 -5.37
CA LEU A 296 -7.08 -0.13 -5.57
C LEU A 296 -7.56 -0.86 -4.31
N THR A 297 -6.69 -1.69 -3.72
CA THR A 297 -6.95 -2.41 -2.47
C THR A 297 -7.27 -1.45 -1.34
N GLU A 298 -6.42 -0.44 -1.15
CA GLU A 298 -6.52 0.52 -0.06
C GLU A 298 -7.82 1.31 -0.09
N VAL A 299 -8.20 1.81 -1.27
CA VAL A 299 -9.44 2.58 -1.45
C VAL A 299 -10.67 1.73 -1.10
N PHE A 300 -10.77 0.50 -1.63
CA PHE A 300 -11.92 -0.36 -1.35
C PHE A 300 -12.01 -0.74 0.13
N PHE A 301 -10.88 -1.02 0.75
CA PHE A 301 -10.82 -1.37 2.18
C PHE A 301 -11.17 -0.18 3.07
N CYS A 302 -10.66 1.01 2.78
CA CYS A 302 -11.06 2.23 3.51
C CYS A 302 -12.57 2.45 3.46
N MET A 303 -13.18 2.32 2.27
CA MET A 303 -14.63 2.45 2.12
C MET A 303 -15.40 1.37 2.89
N THR A 304 -14.93 0.12 2.85
CA THR A 304 -15.53 -0.99 3.57
C THR A 304 -15.45 -0.79 5.08
N ILE A 305 -14.28 -0.41 5.60
CA ILE A 305 -14.06 -0.15 7.03
C ILE A 305 -14.93 1.02 7.48
N SER A 306 -15.01 2.08 6.67
CA SER A 306 -15.87 3.22 6.96
C SER A 306 -17.33 2.79 7.13
N GLN A 307 -17.83 1.93 6.24
CA GLN A 307 -19.19 1.37 6.33
C GLN A 307 -19.37 0.49 7.56
N ILE A 308 -18.37 -0.34 7.91
CA ILE A 308 -18.46 -1.28 9.04
C ILE A 308 -18.43 -0.53 10.38
N LEU A 309 -17.45 0.35 10.58
CA LEU A 309 -17.19 1.00 11.87
C LEU A 309 -18.02 2.26 12.08
N TYR A 310 -18.22 3.05 11.03
CA TYR A 310 -18.89 4.36 11.14
C TYR A 310 -20.29 4.38 10.52
N GLY A 311 -20.76 3.25 9.97
CA GLY A 311 -22.12 3.09 9.43
C GLY A 311 -22.40 3.86 8.14
N LYS A 312 -21.37 4.47 7.52
CA LYS A 312 -21.51 5.31 6.31
C LYS A 312 -20.29 5.22 5.42
N LEU A 313 -20.50 5.33 4.12
CA LEU A 313 -19.42 5.53 3.16
C LEU A 313 -18.89 6.97 3.26
N PRO A 314 -17.58 7.21 2.99
CA PRO A 314 -17.06 8.57 2.86
C PRO A 314 -17.82 9.34 1.79
N SER A 315 -17.93 10.67 1.93
CA SER A 315 -18.56 11.50 0.91
C SER A 315 -17.77 11.47 -0.41
N ILE A 316 -18.45 11.66 -1.55
CA ILE A 316 -17.78 11.66 -2.86
C ILE A 316 -16.63 12.69 -2.92
N PRO A 317 -16.77 13.94 -2.45
CA PRO A 317 -15.67 14.90 -2.43
C PRO A 317 -14.47 14.43 -1.57
N THR A 318 -14.75 13.86 -0.39
CA THR A 318 -13.71 13.32 0.51
C THR A 318 -12.97 12.16 -0.16
N MET A 319 -13.72 11.25 -0.80
CA MET A 319 -13.12 10.10 -1.46
C MET A 319 -12.32 10.50 -2.70
N LEU A 320 -12.79 11.50 -3.46
CA LEU A 320 -12.06 12.05 -4.60
C LEU A 320 -10.74 12.69 -4.16
N LEU A 321 -10.78 13.51 -3.10
CA LEU A 321 -9.56 14.08 -2.50
C LEU A 321 -8.60 12.99 -2.04
N PHE A 322 -9.10 11.98 -1.35
CA PHE A 322 -8.30 10.84 -0.91
C PHE A 322 -7.63 10.13 -2.09
N CYS A 323 -8.37 9.81 -3.16
CA CYS A 323 -7.83 9.14 -4.35
C CYS A 323 -6.73 9.97 -5.05
N ILE A 324 -6.93 11.28 -5.20
CA ILE A 324 -5.95 12.19 -5.83
C ILE A 324 -4.65 12.20 -5.00
N LEU A 325 -4.77 12.41 -3.70
CA LEU A 325 -3.62 12.43 -2.80
C LEU A 325 -2.94 11.07 -2.71
N LEU A 326 -3.70 9.98 -2.63
CA LEU A 326 -3.16 8.62 -2.58
C LEU A 326 -2.33 8.30 -3.83
N GLY A 327 -2.76 8.76 -5.01
CA GLY A 327 -1.96 8.66 -6.23
C GLY A 327 -0.59 9.35 -6.13
N VAL A 328 -0.52 10.51 -5.46
CA VAL A 328 0.75 11.22 -5.20
C VAL A 328 1.61 10.43 -4.21
N PHE A 329 1.01 9.92 -3.13
CA PHE A 329 1.70 9.12 -2.13
C PHE A 329 2.25 7.82 -2.71
N ALA A 330 1.53 7.21 -3.65
CA ALA A 330 1.97 6.00 -4.35
C ALA A 330 3.30 6.19 -5.09
N ILE A 331 3.59 7.38 -5.62
CA ILE A 331 4.88 7.69 -6.26
C ILE A 331 6.02 7.71 -5.23
N GLY A 332 5.73 8.10 -3.99
CA GLY A 332 6.72 8.21 -2.90
C GLY A 332 6.81 7.00 -1.99
N ALA A 333 5.87 6.08 -2.08
CA ALA A 333 5.80 4.92 -1.19
C ALA A 333 6.94 3.93 -1.48
N PRO A 334 7.54 3.33 -0.44
CA PRO A 334 8.60 2.34 -0.66
C PRO A 334 8.02 1.03 -1.19
N GLY A 335 8.72 0.38 -2.14
CA GLY A 335 8.36 -0.93 -2.72
C GLY A 335 8.63 -2.11 -1.77
N VAL A 336 8.28 -1.98 -0.49
CA VAL A 336 8.43 -2.99 0.57
C VAL A 336 7.07 -3.43 1.09
N PRO A 337 6.96 -4.59 1.79
CA PRO A 337 5.69 -5.05 2.36
C PRO A 337 5.01 -3.97 3.23
N GLY A 338 3.73 -3.70 2.96
CA GLY A 338 2.96 -2.67 3.66
C GLY A 338 3.34 -1.22 3.34
N GLY A 339 4.28 -1.00 2.40
CA GLY A 339 4.83 0.33 2.11
C GLY A 339 3.78 1.36 1.70
N THR A 340 2.78 0.96 0.90
CA THR A 340 1.72 1.86 0.42
C THR A 340 0.85 2.35 1.59
N VAL A 341 0.28 1.44 2.36
CA VAL A 341 -0.60 1.81 3.49
C VAL A 341 0.15 2.56 4.58
N MET A 342 1.43 2.24 4.80
CA MET A 342 2.26 3.00 5.74
C MET A 342 2.48 4.43 5.26
N ALA A 343 2.77 4.62 3.98
CA ALA A 343 2.95 5.95 3.41
C ALA A 343 1.66 6.78 3.48
N SER A 344 0.49 6.15 3.32
CA SER A 344 -0.82 6.80 3.27
C SER A 344 -1.54 6.90 4.61
N LEU A 345 -0.97 6.39 5.72
CA LEU A 345 -1.60 6.45 7.06
C LEU A 345 -2.10 7.86 7.40
N GLY A 346 -1.33 8.86 7.01
CA GLY A 346 -1.72 10.23 7.18
C GLY A 346 -2.96 10.67 6.41
N LEU A 347 -3.22 10.10 5.25
CA LEU A 347 -4.46 10.35 4.51
C LEU A 347 -5.63 9.63 5.16
N ILE A 348 -5.42 8.42 5.64
CA ILE A 348 -6.44 7.62 6.33
C ILE A 348 -6.93 8.34 7.59
N THR A 349 -6.00 8.86 8.39
CA THR A 349 -6.34 9.59 9.62
C THR A 349 -6.74 11.04 9.39
N GLY A 350 -6.10 11.76 8.46
CA GLY A 350 -6.30 13.19 8.24
C GLY A 350 -7.43 13.55 7.26
N VAL A 351 -7.69 12.71 6.24
CA VAL A 351 -8.73 12.96 5.22
C VAL A 351 -9.98 12.13 5.50
N LEU A 352 -9.81 10.82 5.77
CA LEU A 352 -10.92 9.93 6.07
C LEU A 352 -11.34 9.96 7.55
N LEU A 353 -10.53 10.58 8.41
CA LEU A 353 -10.76 10.76 9.84
C LEU A 353 -10.93 9.42 10.59
N PHE A 354 -10.17 8.40 10.20
CA PHE A 354 -10.17 7.14 10.91
C PHE A 354 -9.53 7.30 12.30
N ASP A 355 -10.18 6.71 13.27
CA ASP A 355 -9.65 6.56 14.62
C ASP A 355 -8.62 5.41 14.70
N ASP A 356 -8.10 5.14 15.88
CA ASP A 356 -7.12 4.07 16.10
C ASP A 356 -7.68 2.68 15.74
N ALA A 357 -8.97 2.44 15.95
CA ALA A 357 -9.61 1.17 15.62
C ALA A 357 -9.71 0.98 14.09
N GLY A 358 -10.16 2.00 13.38
CA GLY A 358 -10.24 2.01 11.92
C GLY A 358 -8.86 1.88 11.27
N THR A 359 -7.87 2.59 11.81
CA THR A 359 -6.48 2.54 11.35
C THR A 359 -5.86 1.17 11.57
N ALA A 360 -6.05 0.58 12.75
CA ALA A 360 -5.56 -0.76 13.07
C ALA A 360 -6.18 -1.83 12.16
N LEU A 361 -7.49 -1.73 11.93
CA LEU A 361 -8.21 -2.64 11.04
C LEU A 361 -7.71 -2.50 9.60
N MET A 362 -7.50 -1.27 9.12
CA MET A 362 -6.96 -1.02 7.78
C MET A 362 -5.57 -1.62 7.59
N LEU A 363 -4.65 -1.38 8.52
CA LEU A 363 -3.30 -1.96 8.50
C LEU A 363 -3.33 -3.49 8.45
N THR A 364 -4.24 -4.09 9.23
CA THR A 364 -4.37 -5.53 9.31
C THR A 364 -4.85 -6.14 8.00
N ILE A 365 -5.96 -5.65 7.47
CA ILE A 365 -6.59 -6.22 6.27
C ILE A 365 -5.71 -5.97 5.06
N PHE A 366 -5.12 -4.77 4.96
CA PHE A 366 -4.19 -4.45 3.89
C PHE A 366 -2.99 -5.40 3.89
N ALA A 367 -2.39 -5.66 5.05
CA ALA A 367 -1.24 -6.54 5.17
C ALA A 367 -1.54 -7.99 4.74
N LEU A 368 -2.77 -8.48 4.91
CA LEU A 368 -3.20 -9.80 4.43
C LEU A 368 -3.39 -9.84 2.90
N GLN A 369 -3.72 -8.72 2.28
CA GLN A 369 -4.03 -8.59 0.86
C GLN A 369 -2.85 -8.04 0.03
N ASP A 370 -1.84 -7.45 0.65
CA ASP A 370 -0.72 -6.76 0.00
C ASP A 370 0.03 -7.62 -1.03
N SER A 371 0.06 -8.94 -0.82
CA SER A 371 0.58 -9.93 -1.78
C SER A 371 -0.01 -9.77 -3.18
N PHE A 372 -1.33 -9.64 -3.27
CA PHE A 372 -2.03 -9.56 -4.55
C PHE A 372 -2.00 -8.15 -5.13
N GLY A 373 -2.05 -7.12 -4.27
CA GLY A 373 -1.84 -5.73 -4.67
C GLY A 373 -0.48 -5.53 -5.32
N THR A 374 0.59 -6.03 -4.68
CA THR A 374 1.94 -5.99 -5.21
C THR A 374 2.09 -6.78 -6.52
N ALA A 375 1.44 -7.92 -6.63
CA ALA A 375 1.46 -8.70 -7.87
C ALA A 375 0.78 -7.96 -9.03
N CYS A 376 -0.32 -7.23 -8.74
CA CYS A 376 -0.97 -6.35 -9.69
C CYS A 376 -0.06 -5.17 -10.09
N ASN A 377 0.65 -4.54 -9.14
CA ASN A 377 1.61 -3.47 -9.43
C ASN A 377 2.67 -3.93 -10.41
N VAL A 378 3.41 -4.98 -10.06
CA VAL A 378 4.53 -5.53 -10.85
C VAL A 378 4.06 -5.98 -12.24
N THR A 379 2.88 -6.57 -12.34
CA THR A 379 2.34 -6.99 -13.63
C THR A 379 1.92 -5.77 -14.47
N GLY A 380 1.34 -4.77 -13.83
CA GLY A 380 0.98 -3.50 -14.45
C GLY A 380 2.18 -2.72 -15.01
N ASP A 381 3.37 -2.86 -14.40
CA ASP A 381 4.61 -2.24 -14.90
C ASP A 381 4.93 -2.65 -16.33
N GLY A 382 4.60 -3.89 -16.70
CA GLY A 382 4.72 -4.37 -18.08
C GLY A 382 3.82 -3.61 -19.07
N ALA A 383 2.60 -3.29 -18.65
CA ALA A 383 1.67 -2.49 -19.47
C ALA A 383 2.17 -1.05 -19.61
N LEU A 384 2.65 -0.43 -18.53
CA LEU A 384 3.21 0.93 -18.59
C LEU A 384 4.47 0.99 -19.47
N THR A 385 5.31 -0.04 -19.40
CA THR A 385 6.49 -0.16 -20.28
C THR A 385 6.10 -0.30 -21.76
N LEU A 386 4.95 -0.95 -22.05
CA LEU A 386 4.38 -1.02 -23.39
C LEU A 386 3.89 0.35 -23.86
N ILE A 387 3.26 1.15 -23.00
CA ILE A 387 2.89 2.54 -23.28
C ILE A 387 4.14 3.38 -23.58
N LEU A 388 5.19 3.27 -22.74
CA LEU A 388 6.47 3.96 -22.98
C LEU A 388 7.10 3.59 -24.31
N THR A 389 7.07 2.30 -24.66
CA THR A 389 7.55 1.81 -25.96
C THR A 389 6.80 2.48 -27.10
N GLY A 390 5.46 2.48 -27.05
CA GLY A 390 4.63 3.14 -28.04
C GLY A 390 4.86 4.66 -28.11
N TYR A 391 5.06 5.31 -26.95
CA TYR A 391 5.39 6.73 -26.90
C TYR A 391 6.73 7.03 -27.58
N ALA A 392 7.76 6.25 -27.27
CA ALA A 392 9.09 6.43 -27.84
C ALA A 392 9.08 6.27 -29.38
N GLU A 393 8.36 5.27 -29.89
CA GLU A 393 8.23 5.03 -31.33
C GLU A 393 7.44 6.15 -32.03
N ARG A 394 6.31 6.58 -31.48
CA ARG A 394 5.50 7.67 -32.05
C ARG A 394 6.25 9.00 -32.12
N HIS A 395 7.14 9.25 -31.16
CA HIS A 395 7.94 10.47 -31.11
C HIS A 395 9.32 10.31 -31.74
N LYS A 396 9.56 9.17 -32.45
CA LYS A 396 10.81 8.87 -33.15
C LYS A 396 12.04 9.02 -32.23
N ILE A 397 11.90 8.63 -30.96
CA ILE A 397 13.02 8.63 -30.02
C ILE A 397 13.94 7.46 -30.41
N PRO A 398 15.22 7.72 -30.77
CA PRO A 398 16.13 6.66 -31.16
C PRO A 398 16.30 5.65 -30.03
N GLU A 399 16.34 4.36 -30.41
CA GLU A 399 16.68 3.31 -29.45
C GLU A 399 18.17 3.46 -29.12
N LYS A 400 18.50 3.50 -27.82
CA LYS A 400 19.89 3.56 -27.38
C LYS A 400 20.56 2.24 -27.76
N SER A 401 21.55 2.32 -28.69
CA SER A 401 22.31 1.16 -29.15
C SER A 401 23.16 0.53 -28.03
N ASP A 402 23.23 -0.70 -28.07
CA ASP A 402 23.92 -1.86 -27.51
C ASP A 402 25.24 -1.72 -26.69
N GLU A 403 25.64 -0.59 -26.18
CA GLU A 403 26.79 -0.54 -25.23
C GLU A 403 26.49 -1.25 -23.89
N MET A 404 25.24 -1.64 -23.64
CA MET A 404 24.82 -2.44 -22.48
C MET A 404 24.46 -3.90 -22.84
N ARG A 405 24.96 -4.44 -23.95
CA ARG A 405 24.73 -5.84 -24.37
C ARG A 405 25.29 -6.91 -23.42
N ASN A 406 26.15 -6.54 -22.51
CA ASN A 406 26.92 -7.49 -21.67
C ASN A 406 26.37 -7.68 -20.24
N ILE A 407 25.14 -7.28 -19.96
CA ILE A 407 24.45 -7.73 -18.75
C ILE A 407 23.60 -8.92 -19.14
N GLU A 408 24.21 -10.11 -19.12
CA GLU A 408 23.47 -11.37 -19.06
C GLU A 408 22.68 -11.43 -17.76
N PHE A 409 21.34 -11.50 -17.86
CA PHE A 409 20.43 -11.67 -16.74
C PHE A 409 20.25 -13.13 -16.34
#